data_dbdc0d66a50e3b4f8ea0c215bce50d7e
#
_entry.id   dbdc0d66a50e3b4f8ea0c215bce50d7e
#
_cell.length_a   1.000
_cell.length_b   1.000
_cell.length_c   1.000
_cell.angle_alpha   90.00
_cell.angle_beta   90.00
_cell.angle_gamma   90.00
#
_symmetry.space_group_name_H-M   'P 1'
#
loop_
_entity.id
_entity.type
_entity.pdbx_description
1 polymer ?
#
loop_
_entity_poly.entity_id
_entity_poly.type
_entity_poly.pdbx_seq_one_letter_code
_entity_poly.pdbx_strand_id
1 'polypeptide(L)'
;VIRVPLSPPTMAAATLRSVLRRSNLLPLFETRRLRDLLFFSSSVDAAAAVGGTMSPDPHFMVEYLENSCGFSPSEAAKFSKPLAHLRSTEKPDAVLNFMRSQGIDGAGIRKVISSRPKFLCYNVETNLAPKFQFLLDLGLSKSDIVYAIQNNNAILSLNIHRSFVPKLEMWERLMGSREHVLSCFKKTTWFFSHSVEKRIHPNLKFLTDECGIPEERVSMIVKSYPHFIAQKPESLRALIARADELGIPRHSQSFIWLLRSLHRASKTTVEANGELLRSFGWSESEFLSAVKQSPNLLSLSPELLRRKMEFLINEVGYVPAVIADNSRLLLHSLEKRVIPRFRVLEMLNTEGLWTRRGKFVYFVKLSNAKFMEKIVLPYKEKVPELLDIMRVAGECEGK
;
A
#
# COMPACT_ATOMS: atom_id res chain seq x y z
N VAL A 1 31.57 -5.90 52.42
CA VAL A 1 30.23 -5.33 52.43
C VAL A 1 30.33 -3.92 51.87
N ILE A 2 30.14 -3.73 50.57
CA ILE A 2 30.12 -2.43 49.92
C ILE A 2 28.75 -2.28 49.26
N ARG A 3 27.94 -1.33 49.76
CA ARG A 3 26.68 -0.92 49.17
C ARG A 3 26.94 -0.04 47.95
N VAL A 4 26.39 -0.39 46.81
CA VAL A 4 26.33 0.44 45.60
C VAL A 4 24.99 1.20 45.64
N PRO A 5 24.94 2.49 45.40
CA PRO A 5 23.71 3.30 45.38
C PRO A 5 22.99 3.12 44.06
N LEU A 6 21.67 2.95 44.10
CA LEU A 6 20.76 2.95 42.99
C LEU A 6 20.63 4.38 42.43
N SER A 7 20.89 4.54 41.14
CA SER A 7 20.67 5.76 40.37
C SER A 7 19.16 5.97 40.07
N PRO A 8 18.68 7.22 39.99
CA PRO A 8 17.27 7.52 39.75
C PRO A 8 16.84 7.32 38.33
N PRO A 9 15.53 7.11 38.06
CA PRO A 9 15.01 6.81 36.73
C PRO A 9 15.09 8.04 35.81
N THR A 10 15.50 7.78 34.58
CA THR A 10 15.74 8.74 33.52
C THR A 10 14.48 9.54 33.12
N MET A 11 14.69 10.81 32.81
CA MET A 11 13.71 11.85 32.45
C MET A 11 12.76 11.56 31.26
N ALA A 12 12.82 10.41 30.61
CA ALA A 12 11.95 10.06 29.50
C ALA A 12 10.50 9.70 29.88
N ALA A 13 10.26 9.30 31.13
CA ALA A 13 8.93 8.94 31.61
C ALA A 13 8.08 10.15 32.06
N ALA A 14 8.70 11.30 32.29
CA ALA A 14 8.00 12.51 32.75
C ALA A 14 7.35 13.30 31.60
N THR A 15 7.88 13.21 30.39
CA THR A 15 7.40 13.98 29.23
C THR A 15 6.10 13.41 28.62
N LEU A 16 5.85 12.12 28.77
CA LEU A 16 4.60 11.51 28.28
C LEU A 16 3.39 11.81 29.19
N ARG A 17 3.60 12.10 30.48
CA ARG A 17 2.53 12.44 31.41
C ARG A 17 2.08 13.91 31.33
N SER A 18 2.91 14.81 30.81
CA SER A 18 2.58 16.23 30.70
C SER A 18 1.73 16.55 29.47
N VAL A 19 1.80 15.74 28.41
CA VAL A 19 1.00 15.93 27.18
C VAL A 19 -0.44 15.44 27.38
N LEU A 20 -0.68 14.48 28.27
CA LEU A 20 -2.03 13.96 28.56
C LEU A 20 -2.83 14.81 29.59
N ARG A 21 -2.22 15.83 30.21
CA ARG A 21 -2.90 16.68 31.19
C ARG A 21 -3.41 18.03 30.65
N ARG A 22 -3.22 18.35 29.38
CA ARG A 22 -3.67 19.64 28.79
C ARG A 22 -4.93 19.56 27.92
N SER A 23 -5.73 18.49 28.01
CA SER A 23 -7.01 18.37 27.29
C SER A 23 -8.23 18.22 28.20
N ASN A 24 -8.21 18.79 29.37
CA ASN A 24 -9.41 18.88 30.22
C ASN A 24 -9.98 20.30 30.14
N LEU A 25 -10.78 20.57 29.13
CA LEU A 25 -11.83 21.59 29.11
C LEU A 25 -12.94 21.05 28.19
N LEU A 26 -13.84 20.27 28.79
CA LEU A 26 -15.17 20.00 28.24
C LEU A 26 -16.18 20.37 29.32
N PRO A 27 -17.17 21.21 29.02
CA PRO A 27 -18.36 21.32 29.85
C PRO A 27 -19.29 20.13 29.50
N LEU A 28 -19.78 19.54 30.55
CA LEU A 28 -20.87 18.57 30.59
C LEU A 28 -22.09 19.12 29.84
N PHE A 29 -22.55 18.40 28.81
CA PHE A 29 -23.94 18.48 28.40
C PHE A 29 -24.53 17.06 28.30
N GLU A 30 -25.68 16.97 28.92
CA GLU A 30 -26.47 15.80 29.23
C GLU A 30 -26.79 14.90 28.04
N THR A 31 -26.72 13.62 28.35
CA THR A 31 -27.37 12.56 27.60
C THR A 31 -28.91 12.72 27.65
N ARG A 32 -29.51 13.07 26.51
CA ARG A 32 -30.92 12.80 26.28
C ARG A 32 -31.05 11.81 25.12
N ARG A 33 -31.63 10.69 25.48
CA ARG A 33 -32.14 9.66 24.58
C ARG A 33 -33.12 10.31 23.60
N LEU A 34 -32.95 10.04 22.31
CA LEU A 34 -33.99 10.09 21.29
C LEU A 34 -33.99 8.75 20.55
N ARG A 35 -34.53 7.76 21.23
CA ARG A 35 -35.37 6.74 20.63
C ARG A 35 -36.77 7.38 20.53
N ASP A 36 -37.41 7.07 19.41
CA ASP A 36 -38.78 7.39 19.01
C ASP A 36 -38.85 8.48 17.94
N LEU A 37 -38.99 7.95 16.74
CA LEU A 37 -39.80 8.46 15.64
C LEU A 37 -39.71 7.49 14.45
N LEU A 38 -40.17 6.28 14.70
CA LEU A 38 -40.76 5.40 13.68
C LEU A 38 -42.21 5.29 14.04
N PHE A 39 -43.06 5.98 13.33
CA PHE A 39 -44.48 5.66 13.07
C PHE A 39 -45.11 6.87 12.40
N PHE A 40 -45.13 6.88 11.07
CA PHE A 40 -46.26 7.48 10.37
C PHE A 40 -46.99 6.38 9.64
N SER A 41 -48.11 6.08 10.26
CA SER A 41 -49.20 5.27 9.75
C SER A 41 -49.76 5.88 8.47
N SER A 42 -49.84 5.09 7.45
CA SER A 42 -50.64 5.34 6.26
C SER A 42 -52.10 5.18 6.56
N SER A 43 -52.88 6.22 6.46
CA SER A 43 -54.34 6.09 6.24
C SER A 43 -54.58 5.97 4.73
N VAL A 44 -55.09 4.82 4.37
CA VAL A 44 -55.60 4.50 3.04
C VAL A 44 -57.01 5.02 2.93
N ASP A 45 -57.26 5.92 1.99
CA ASP A 45 -58.59 6.08 1.43
C ASP A 45 -58.61 5.47 0.04
N ALA A 46 -59.45 4.44 -0.06
CA ALA A 46 -59.74 3.72 -1.27
C ALA A 46 -60.73 4.51 -2.12
N ALA A 47 -60.36 4.87 -3.33
CA ALA A 47 -61.30 5.15 -4.41
C ALA A 47 -60.89 4.39 -5.65
N ALA A 48 -61.83 3.65 -6.19
CA ALA A 48 -61.69 2.62 -7.18
C ALA A 48 -61.27 3.08 -8.57
N ALA A 49 -60.41 2.29 -9.16
CA ALA A 49 -60.39 1.73 -10.50
C ALA A 49 -60.83 2.53 -11.72
N VAL A 50 -59.89 2.76 -12.64
CA VAL A 50 -60.03 2.37 -14.05
C VAL A 50 -58.65 2.05 -14.58
N GLY A 51 -58.49 0.90 -15.25
CA GLY A 51 -57.24 0.35 -15.69
C GLY A 51 -56.58 1.14 -16.81
N GLY A 52 -55.31 1.27 -16.67
CA GLY A 52 -54.38 1.69 -17.66
C GLY A 52 -53.00 1.55 -17.01
N THR A 53 -52.26 0.51 -17.37
CA THR A 53 -50.85 0.35 -16.98
C THR A 53 -49.99 1.40 -17.68
N MET A 54 -50.11 2.65 -17.24
CA MET A 54 -49.10 3.67 -17.55
C MET A 54 -47.96 3.47 -16.57
N SER A 55 -46.80 3.12 -17.10
CA SER A 55 -45.55 3.28 -16.36
C SER A 55 -45.50 4.70 -15.80
N PRO A 56 -45.22 4.90 -14.50
CA PRO A 56 -45.10 6.24 -13.98
C PRO A 56 -44.06 7.01 -14.83
N ASP A 57 -44.41 8.24 -15.23
CA ASP A 57 -43.52 9.11 -15.99
C ASP A 57 -42.12 9.11 -15.35
N PRO A 58 -41.05 8.88 -16.11
CA PRO A 58 -39.73 8.85 -15.56
C PRO A 58 -39.44 10.19 -14.91
N HIS A 59 -38.93 10.17 -13.70
CA HIS A 59 -38.53 11.38 -12.98
C HIS A 59 -37.58 12.21 -13.86
N PHE A 60 -37.72 13.55 -13.93
CA PHE A 60 -36.93 14.45 -14.80
C PHE A 60 -35.41 14.24 -14.68
N MET A 61 -34.92 13.70 -13.58
CA MET A 61 -33.51 13.37 -13.41
C MET A 61 -33.03 12.23 -14.31
N VAL A 62 -33.91 11.42 -14.90
CA VAL A 62 -33.51 10.41 -15.90
C VAL A 62 -33.04 11.14 -17.15
N GLU A 63 -33.89 11.99 -17.71
CA GLU A 63 -33.56 12.80 -18.89
C GLU A 63 -32.35 13.72 -18.63
N TYR A 64 -32.27 14.31 -17.44
CA TYR A 64 -31.12 15.12 -17.03
C TYR A 64 -29.80 14.34 -17.09
N LEU A 65 -29.78 13.12 -16.56
CA LEU A 65 -28.57 12.28 -16.55
C LEU A 65 -28.16 11.84 -17.96
N GLU A 66 -29.14 11.59 -18.85
CA GLU A 66 -28.88 11.30 -20.26
C GLU A 66 -28.26 12.52 -20.96
N ASN A 67 -28.93 13.66 -20.91
CA ASN A 67 -28.56 14.84 -21.65
C ASN A 67 -27.33 15.58 -21.10
N SER A 68 -27.25 15.75 -19.77
CA SER A 68 -26.20 16.54 -19.11
C SER A 68 -24.96 15.73 -18.71
N CYS A 69 -25.11 14.42 -18.51
CA CYS A 69 -24.02 13.56 -18.06
C CYS A 69 -23.65 12.45 -19.06
N GLY A 70 -24.45 12.24 -20.12
CA GLY A 70 -24.19 11.26 -21.18
C GLY A 70 -24.29 9.80 -20.73
N PHE A 71 -25.24 9.50 -19.82
CA PHE A 71 -25.56 8.12 -19.45
C PHE A 71 -26.51 7.47 -20.46
N SER A 72 -26.45 6.16 -20.61
CA SER A 72 -27.47 5.41 -21.34
C SER A 72 -28.80 5.45 -20.59
N PRO A 73 -29.95 5.26 -21.28
CA PRO A 73 -31.27 5.26 -20.60
C PRO A 73 -31.36 4.32 -19.42
N SER A 74 -30.79 3.12 -19.54
CA SER A 74 -30.80 2.13 -18.46
C SER A 74 -29.95 2.55 -17.25
N GLU A 75 -28.80 3.18 -17.48
CA GLU A 75 -27.95 3.72 -16.42
C GLU A 75 -28.60 4.95 -15.77
N ALA A 76 -29.17 5.85 -16.55
CA ALA A 76 -29.87 7.03 -16.08
C ALA A 76 -31.05 6.65 -15.17
N ALA A 77 -31.86 5.68 -15.58
CA ALA A 77 -32.95 5.14 -14.77
C ALA A 77 -32.46 4.52 -13.46
N LYS A 78 -31.30 3.87 -13.46
CA LYS A 78 -30.67 3.32 -12.25
C LYS A 78 -30.16 4.42 -11.32
N PHE A 79 -29.43 5.39 -11.87
CA PHE A 79 -28.74 6.41 -11.06
C PHE A 79 -29.65 7.57 -10.66
N SER A 80 -30.81 7.78 -11.30
CA SER A 80 -31.82 8.75 -10.90
C SER A 80 -32.55 8.36 -9.60
N LYS A 81 -32.69 7.07 -9.28
CA LYS A 81 -33.42 6.60 -8.09
C LYS A 81 -32.98 7.29 -6.78
N PRO A 82 -31.68 7.41 -6.45
CA PRO A 82 -31.25 8.14 -5.25
C PRO A 82 -31.46 9.66 -5.33
N LEU A 83 -31.81 10.21 -6.50
CA LEU A 83 -32.02 11.62 -6.78
C LEU A 83 -33.51 12.00 -6.90
N ALA A 84 -34.42 11.06 -6.71
CA ALA A 84 -35.87 11.27 -6.88
C ALA A 84 -36.47 12.35 -5.95
N HIS A 85 -35.75 12.74 -4.91
CA HIS A 85 -36.18 13.83 -4.00
C HIS A 85 -35.85 15.22 -4.54
N LEU A 86 -35.07 15.36 -5.60
CA LEU A 86 -34.76 16.64 -6.22
C LEU A 86 -35.96 17.20 -6.95
N ARG A 87 -36.12 18.52 -6.92
CA ARG A 87 -37.20 19.27 -7.57
C ARG A 87 -36.73 20.25 -8.64
N SER A 88 -35.40 20.44 -8.76
CA SER A 88 -34.78 21.32 -9.76
C SER A 88 -33.40 20.79 -10.14
N THR A 89 -32.86 21.28 -11.27
CA THR A 89 -31.52 20.98 -11.74
C THR A 89 -30.45 21.94 -11.20
N GLU A 90 -30.82 22.97 -10.45
CA GLU A 90 -29.94 24.03 -9.99
C GLU A 90 -28.69 23.51 -9.26
N LYS A 91 -28.90 22.63 -8.27
CA LYS A 91 -27.77 21.99 -7.54
C LYS A 91 -26.96 21.06 -8.44
N PRO A 92 -27.55 20.11 -9.16
CA PRO A 92 -26.84 19.32 -10.17
C PRO A 92 -26.04 20.15 -11.16
N ASP A 93 -26.59 21.21 -11.71
CA ASP A 93 -25.90 22.10 -12.66
C ASP A 93 -24.71 22.79 -12.03
N ALA A 94 -24.88 23.34 -10.82
CA ALA A 94 -23.79 23.96 -10.07
C ALA A 94 -22.65 22.96 -9.83
N VAL A 95 -22.96 21.72 -9.44
CA VAL A 95 -21.97 20.66 -9.23
C VAL A 95 -21.25 20.28 -10.51
N LEU A 96 -21.97 20.08 -11.62
CA LEU A 96 -21.36 19.75 -12.91
C LEU A 96 -20.46 20.87 -13.42
N ASN A 97 -20.91 22.12 -13.33
CA ASN A 97 -20.13 23.29 -13.72
C ASN A 97 -18.87 23.42 -12.88
N PHE A 98 -18.97 23.20 -11.56
CA PHE A 98 -17.82 23.17 -10.68
C PHE A 98 -16.83 22.05 -11.06
N MET A 99 -17.31 20.83 -11.28
CA MET A 99 -16.44 19.71 -11.68
C MET A 99 -15.70 20.01 -13.00
N ARG A 100 -16.40 20.56 -13.99
CA ARG A 100 -15.80 20.97 -15.28
C ARG A 100 -14.76 22.08 -15.09
N SER A 101 -15.05 23.09 -14.27
CA SER A 101 -14.10 24.19 -13.97
C SER A 101 -12.82 23.70 -13.26
N GLN A 102 -12.91 22.57 -12.54
CA GLN A 102 -11.74 21.93 -11.94
C GLN A 102 -10.99 21.00 -12.91
N GLY A 103 -11.44 20.85 -14.16
CA GLY A 103 -10.78 20.03 -15.17
C GLY A 103 -11.21 18.57 -15.18
N ILE A 104 -12.33 18.22 -14.55
CA ILE A 104 -12.89 16.85 -14.62
C ILE A 104 -13.68 16.75 -15.93
N ASP A 105 -13.25 15.84 -16.79
CA ASP A 105 -13.89 15.58 -18.08
C ASP A 105 -15.22 14.79 -17.94
N GLY A 106 -15.94 14.67 -19.06
CA GLY A 106 -17.22 13.96 -19.07
C GLY A 106 -17.13 12.50 -18.63
N ALA A 107 -16.03 11.81 -18.93
CA ALA A 107 -15.81 10.44 -18.50
C ALA A 107 -15.57 10.36 -16.97
N GLY A 108 -14.79 11.28 -16.43
CA GLY A 108 -14.58 11.44 -15.00
C GLY A 108 -15.85 11.78 -14.23
N ILE A 109 -16.66 12.67 -14.78
CA ILE A 109 -18.00 13.03 -14.24
C ILE A 109 -18.89 11.78 -14.17
N ARG A 110 -19.01 11.04 -15.28
CA ARG A 110 -19.79 9.78 -15.29
C ARG A 110 -19.28 8.78 -14.25
N LYS A 111 -17.96 8.62 -14.14
CA LYS A 111 -17.34 7.70 -13.15
C LYS A 111 -17.69 8.09 -11.71
N VAL A 112 -17.66 9.38 -11.38
CA VAL A 112 -18.01 9.88 -10.04
C VAL A 112 -19.50 9.66 -9.75
N ILE A 113 -20.38 10.04 -10.70
CA ILE A 113 -21.83 9.93 -10.55
C ILE A 113 -22.28 8.47 -10.50
N SER A 114 -21.74 7.57 -11.34
CA SER A 114 -22.07 6.14 -11.34
C SER A 114 -21.80 5.51 -10.00
N SER A 115 -20.69 5.87 -9.36
CA SER A 115 -20.35 5.30 -8.06
C SER A 115 -21.12 5.96 -6.91
N ARG A 116 -21.52 7.23 -7.06
CA ARG A 116 -22.21 7.99 -6.01
C ARG A 116 -23.14 9.06 -6.61
N PRO A 117 -24.34 8.70 -7.06
CA PRO A 117 -25.28 9.66 -7.68
C PRO A 117 -25.61 10.85 -6.78
N LYS A 118 -25.74 10.65 -5.45
CA LYS A 118 -26.00 11.72 -4.47
C LYS A 118 -24.93 12.83 -4.45
N PHE A 119 -23.84 12.67 -5.19
CA PHE A 119 -22.85 13.73 -5.37
C PHE A 119 -23.44 14.98 -6.00
N LEU A 120 -24.41 14.82 -6.90
CA LEU A 120 -25.16 15.91 -7.52
C LEU A 120 -26.02 16.74 -6.53
N CYS A 121 -26.21 16.25 -5.32
CA CYS A 121 -26.95 16.97 -4.27
C CYS A 121 -26.06 17.85 -3.38
N TYR A 122 -24.74 17.84 -3.59
CA TYR A 122 -23.83 18.60 -2.73
C TYR A 122 -23.92 20.11 -3.04
N ASN A 123 -23.74 20.93 -2.01
CA ASN A 123 -23.57 22.36 -2.17
C ASN A 123 -22.11 22.64 -2.55
N VAL A 124 -21.91 23.46 -3.58
CA VAL A 124 -20.57 23.77 -4.08
C VAL A 124 -19.83 24.65 -3.09
N GLU A 125 -20.43 25.76 -2.63
CA GLU A 125 -19.81 26.77 -1.81
C GLU A 125 -19.45 26.26 -0.40
N THR A 126 -20.35 25.49 0.20
CA THR A 126 -20.19 25.04 1.60
C THR A 126 -19.58 23.65 1.74
N ASN A 127 -19.48 22.90 0.65
CA ASN A 127 -19.00 21.51 0.70
C ASN A 127 -17.85 21.22 -0.28
N LEU A 128 -18.07 21.40 -1.59
CA LEU A 128 -17.09 20.96 -2.59
C LEU A 128 -15.90 21.91 -2.69
N ALA A 129 -16.15 23.21 -2.87
CA ALA A 129 -15.08 24.19 -3.02
C ALA A 129 -14.13 24.26 -1.82
N PRO A 130 -14.59 24.25 -0.55
CA PRO A 130 -13.71 24.19 0.60
C PRO A 130 -12.83 22.93 0.63
N LYS A 131 -13.33 21.79 0.17
CA LYS A 131 -12.55 20.55 0.10
C LYS A 131 -11.47 20.59 -0.96
N PHE A 132 -11.80 21.14 -2.13
CA PHE A 132 -10.81 21.35 -3.19
C PHE A 132 -9.71 22.30 -2.72
N GLN A 133 -10.09 23.43 -2.10
CA GLN A 133 -9.14 24.38 -1.57
C GLN A 133 -8.24 23.77 -0.51
N PHE A 134 -8.82 23.04 0.43
CA PHE A 134 -8.05 22.33 1.47
C PHE A 134 -7.02 21.35 0.85
N LEU A 135 -7.37 20.63 -0.20
CA LEU A 135 -6.44 19.71 -0.88
C LEU A 135 -5.32 20.47 -1.63
N LEU A 136 -5.63 21.64 -2.21
CA LEU A 136 -4.63 22.54 -2.78
C LEU A 136 -3.67 23.08 -1.71
N ASP A 137 -4.20 23.52 -0.58
CA ASP A 137 -3.42 24.04 0.56
C ASP A 137 -2.50 22.98 1.17
N LEU A 138 -2.85 21.69 1.04
CA LEU A 138 -1.98 20.57 1.39
C LEU A 138 -0.81 20.36 0.43
N GLY A 139 -0.78 21.05 -0.73
CA GLY A 139 0.28 20.93 -1.73
C GLY A 139 0.00 19.91 -2.84
N LEU A 140 -1.27 19.51 -3.02
CA LEU A 140 -1.68 18.71 -4.18
C LEU A 140 -1.93 19.64 -5.37
N SER A 141 -1.51 19.22 -6.56
CA SER A 141 -1.88 19.92 -7.79
C SER A 141 -3.35 19.67 -8.17
N LYS A 142 -3.94 20.51 -9.01
CA LYS A 142 -5.29 20.27 -9.56
C LYS A 142 -5.40 18.89 -10.23
N SER A 143 -4.38 18.48 -10.97
CA SER A 143 -4.34 17.16 -11.62
C SER A 143 -4.30 16.01 -10.62
N ASP A 144 -3.55 16.14 -9.52
CA ASP A 144 -3.54 15.14 -8.43
C ASP A 144 -4.93 15.00 -7.78
N ILE A 145 -5.62 16.13 -7.58
CA ILE A 145 -6.97 16.16 -6.98
C ILE A 145 -7.98 15.52 -7.93
N VAL A 146 -7.96 15.86 -9.22
CA VAL A 146 -8.82 15.26 -10.25
C VAL A 146 -8.60 13.74 -10.31
N TYR A 147 -7.35 13.30 -10.37
CA TYR A 147 -7.00 11.88 -10.34
C TYR A 147 -7.52 11.18 -9.08
N ALA A 148 -7.34 11.81 -7.92
CA ALA A 148 -7.83 11.27 -6.65
C ALA A 148 -9.35 11.11 -6.64
N ILE A 149 -10.10 12.10 -7.12
CA ILE A 149 -11.57 12.08 -7.15
C ILE A 149 -12.08 11.03 -8.13
N GLN A 150 -11.50 10.92 -9.30
CA GLN A 150 -11.90 9.94 -10.31
C GLN A 150 -11.64 8.50 -9.86
N ASN A 151 -10.61 8.26 -9.05
CA ASN A 151 -10.27 6.93 -8.57
C ASN A 151 -10.79 6.61 -7.16
N ASN A 152 -11.09 7.64 -6.36
CA ASN A 152 -11.66 7.48 -5.02
C ASN A 152 -12.53 8.69 -4.64
N ASN A 153 -13.72 8.75 -5.18
CA ASN A 153 -14.65 9.83 -4.90
C ASN A 153 -15.14 9.88 -3.44
N ALA A 154 -14.88 8.83 -2.64
CA ALA A 154 -15.18 8.84 -1.21
C ALA A 154 -14.49 9.99 -0.47
N ILE A 155 -13.37 10.48 -0.98
CA ILE A 155 -12.64 11.63 -0.42
C ILE A 155 -13.51 12.89 -0.31
N LEU A 156 -14.38 13.11 -1.30
CA LEU A 156 -15.27 14.28 -1.32
C LEU A 156 -16.43 14.17 -0.31
N SER A 157 -16.71 12.98 0.21
CA SER A 157 -17.73 12.80 1.27
C SER A 157 -17.15 12.92 2.69
N LEU A 158 -15.82 12.99 2.84
CA LEU A 158 -15.20 13.16 4.14
C LEU A 158 -15.42 14.59 4.66
N ASN A 159 -15.67 14.72 5.96
CA ASN A 159 -15.58 16.00 6.64
C ASN A 159 -14.11 16.34 6.85
N ILE A 160 -13.68 17.56 6.50
CA ILE A 160 -12.27 18.00 6.59
C ILE A 160 -11.76 17.81 8.03
N HIS A 161 -12.39 18.47 8.99
CA HIS A 161 -11.89 18.51 10.37
C HIS A 161 -12.16 17.23 11.15
N ARG A 162 -13.32 16.59 10.95
CA ARG A 162 -13.71 15.40 11.73
C ARG A 162 -13.16 14.10 11.20
N SER A 163 -12.78 14.04 9.92
CA SER A 163 -12.38 12.77 9.28
C SER A 163 -11.08 12.87 8.51
N PHE A 164 -10.87 13.94 7.72
CA PHE A 164 -9.69 14.01 6.86
C PHE A 164 -8.43 14.36 7.66
N VAL A 165 -8.49 15.44 8.45
CA VAL A 165 -7.33 15.89 9.26
C VAL A 165 -6.85 14.80 10.23
N PRO A 166 -7.70 14.16 11.04
CA PRO A 166 -7.24 13.08 11.93
C PRO A 166 -6.61 11.90 11.19
N LYS A 167 -7.11 11.57 9.99
CA LYS A 167 -6.49 10.54 9.15
C LYS A 167 -5.11 10.98 8.65
N LEU A 168 -4.99 12.23 8.21
CA LEU A 168 -3.73 12.78 7.74
C LEU A 168 -2.68 12.76 8.85
N GLU A 169 -3.00 13.28 10.03
CA GLU A 169 -2.12 13.30 11.20
C GLU A 169 -1.64 11.91 11.61
N MET A 170 -2.56 10.95 11.60
CA MET A 170 -2.19 9.57 11.90
C MET A 170 -1.23 8.98 10.86
N TRP A 171 -1.48 9.23 9.57
CA TRP A 171 -0.58 8.78 8.52
C TRP A 171 0.78 9.50 8.59
N GLU A 172 0.81 10.80 8.92
CA GLU A 172 2.05 11.56 9.14
C GLU A 172 2.87 10.95 10.28
N ARG A 173 2.23 10.58 11.38
CA ARG A 173 2.91 9.89 12.50
C ARG A 173 3.51 8.57 12.06
N LEU A 174 2.75 7.72 11.36
CA LEU A 174 3.22 6.41 10.92
C LEU A 174 4.27 6.49 9.80
N MET A 175 4.20 7.49 8.93
CA MET A 175 5.10 7.65 7.78
C MET A 175 6.26 8.60 8.03
N GLY A 176 6.20 9.39 9.10
CA GLY A 176 7.26 10.28 9.54
C GLY A 176 7.27 11.65 8.85
N SER A 177 6.55 11.86 7.74
CA SER A 177 6.40 13.19 7.13
C SER A 177 5.14 13.32 6.28
N ARG A 178 4.66 14.56 6.15
CA ARG A 178 3.52 14.93 5.28
C ARG A 178 3.85 14.70 3.81
N GLU A 179 5.04 15.05 3.39
CA GLU A 179 5.50 14.90 2.00
C GLU A 179 5.43 13.43 1.57
N HIS A 180 5.83 12.52 2.47
CA HIS A 180 5.76 11.09 2.18
C HIS A 180 4.32 10.60 2.06
N VAL A 181 3.42 11.05 2.95
CA VAL A 181 1.98 10.75 2.86
C VAL A 181 1.40 11.26 1.54
N LEU A 182 1.68 12.51 1.17
CA LEU A 182 1.18 13.10 -0.08
C LEU A 182 1.76 12.40 -1.32
N SER A 183 3.03 12.03 -1.30
CA SER A 183 3.65 11.24 -2.37
C SER A 183 2.98 9.88 -2.56
N CYS A 184 2.61 9.21 -1.47
CA CYS A 184 1.85 7.97 -1.52
C CYS A 184 0.41 8.21 -1.99
N PHE A 185 -0.23 9.28 -1.54
CA PHE A 185 -1.59 9.64 -1.94
C PHE A 185 -1.69 9.92 -3.44
N LYS A 186 -0.72 10.61 -4.04
CA LYS A 186 -0.64 10.84 -5.49
C LYS A 186 -0.61 9.55 -6.31
N LYS A 187 0.01 8.51 -5.77
CA LYS A 187 0.11 7.18 -6.44
C LYS A 187 -1.10 6.30 -6.16
N THR A 188 -1.71 6.42 -4.98
CA THR A 188 -2.76 5.53 -4.50
C THR A 188 -3.80 6.29 -3.69
N THR A 189 -5.03 6.31 -4.16
CA THR A 189 -6.10 7.13 -3.59
C THR A 189 -6.84 6.48 -2.41
N TRP A 190 -6.57 5.21 -2.11
CA TRP A 190 -7.27 4.47 -1.05
C TRP A 190 -6.94 4.92 0.37
N PHE A 191 -5.85 5.69 0.57
CA PHE A 191 -5.32 6.10 1.88
C PHE A 191 -6.39 6.63 2.84
N PHE A 192 -7.29 7.46 2.34
CA PHE A 192 -8.34 8.07 3.13
C PHE A 192 -9.66 7.29 3.14
N SER A 193 -9.75 6.16 2.41
CA SER A 193 -10.97 5.36 2.36
C SER A 193 -11.19 4.50 3.59
N HIS A 194 -10.10 4.07 4.23
CA HIS A 194 -10.20 3.21 5.40
C HIS A 194 -10.48 4.00 6.67
N SER A 195 -11.29 3.42 7.56
CA SER A 195 -11.51 3.99 8.90
C SER A 195 -10.27 3.80 9.75
N VAL A 196 -9.84 4.88 10.38
CA VAL A 196 -8.75 4.87 11.36
C VAL A 196 -9.18 4.04 12.58
N GLU A 197 -10.39 4.29 13.08
CA GLU A 197 -10.92 3.71 14.30
C GLU A 197 -11.22 2.20 14.14
N LYS A 198 -11.71 1.79 12.94
CA LYS A 198 -12.13 0.40 12.70
C LYS A 198 -11.04 -0.50 12.16
N ARG A 199 -9.95 0.06 11.59
CA ARG A 199 -8.88 -0.74 10.98
C ARG A 199 -7.50 -0.35 11.46
N ILE A 200 -7.09 0.89 11.30
CA ILE A 200 -5.69 1.26 11.48
C ILE A 200 -5.30 1.26 12.94
N HIS A 201 -6.08 1.90 13.82
CA HIS A 201 -5.84 1.87 15.26
C HIS A 201 -5.90 0.46 15.86
N PRO A 202 -6.93 -0.37 15.59
CA PRO A 202 -6.95 -1.74 16.09
C PRO A 202 -5.76 -2.58 15.61
N ASN A 203 -5.36 -2.42 14.33
CA ASN A 203 -4.20 -3.13 13.79
C ASN A 203 -2.89 -2.65 14.42
N LEU A 204 -2.73 -1.34 14.58
CA LEU A 204 -1.54 -0.79 15.25
C LEU A 204 -1.46 -1.30 16.69
N LYS A 205 -2.54 -1.17 17.47
CA LYS A 205 -2.62 -1.66 18.84
C LYS A 205 -2.34 -3.16 18.94
N PHE A 206 -2.89 -3.96 18.04
CA PHE A 206 -2.60 -5.40 17.99
C PHE A 206 -1.11 -5.67 17.78
N LEU A 207 -0.46 -4.96 16.84
CA LEU A 207 0.97 -5.17 16.58
C LEU A 207 1.85 -4.69 17.73
N THR A 208 1.53 -3.53 18.34
CA THR A 208 2.36 -2.95 19.41
C THR A 208 2.10 -3.60 20.76
N ASP A 209 0.85 -3.69 21.20
CA ASP A 209 0.49 -4.07 22.55
C ASP A 209 0.37 -5.60 22.72
N GLU A 210 -0.27 -6.28 21.75
CA GLU A 210 -0.48 -7.72 21.84
C GLU A 210 0.71 -8.52 21.25
N CYS A 211 1.35 -8.04 20.17
CA CYS A 211 2.49 -8.72 19.56
C CYS A 211 3.85 -8.22 20.04
N GLY A 212 3.91 -7.10 20.79
CA GLY A 212 5.15 -6.54 21.33
C GLY A 212 6.09 -5.97 20.25
N ILE A 213 5.57 -5.61 19.07
CA ILE A 213 6.38 -5.04 17.97
C ILE A 213 6.49 -3.53 18.18
N PRO A 214 7.68 -2.95 18.32
CA PRO A 214 7.86 -1.50 18.48
C PRO A 214 7.22 -0.70 17.33
N GLU A 215 6.57 0.44 17.65
CA GLU A 215 5.87 1.27 16.65
C GLU A 215 6.81 1.73 15.53
N GLU A 216 8.08 1.99 15.82
CA GLU A 216 9.09 2.38 14.84
C GLU A 216 9.29 1.28 13.78
N ARG A 217 9.22 0.01 14.18
CA ARG A 217 9.32 -1.13 13.24
C ARG A 217 8.05 -1.27 12.41
N VAL A 218 6.88 -1.05 13.00
CA VAL A 218 5.62 -0.99 12.24
C VAL A 218 5.69 0.15 11.24
N SER A 219 6.16 1.32 11.64
CA SER A 219 6.41 2.46 10.76
C SER A 219 7.31 2.14 9.56
N MET A 220 8.39 1.39 9.77
CA MET A 220 9.29 0.99 8.67
C MET A 220 8.56 0.23 7.56
N ILE A 221 7.68 -0.70 7.92
CA ILE A 221 6.91 -1.46 6.92
C ILE A 221 5.82 -0.61 6.29
N VAL A 222 5.13 0.20 7.09
CA VAL A 222 4.06 1.09 6.64
C VAL A 222 4.58 2.14 5.66
N LYS A 223 5.76 2.72 5.89
CA LYS A 223 6.43 3.66 4.96
C LYS A 223 6.62 3.07 3.58
N SER A 224 7.05 1.82 3.50
CA SER A 224 7.31 1.14 2.22
C SER A 224 6.07 0.44 1.66
N TYR A 225 5.12 0.10 2.50
CA TYR A 225 3.93 -0.67 2.15
C TYR A 225 2.72 -0.35 3.03
N PRO A 226 2.06 0.80 2.80
CA PRO A 226 0.96 1.28 3.66
C PRO A 226 -0.24 0.35 3.76
N HIS A 227 -0.52 -0.46 2.73
CA HIS A 227 -1.59 -1.46 2.75
C HIS A 227 -1.50 -2.46 3.90
N PHE A 228 -0.29 -2.67 4.41
CA PHE A 228 -0.05 -3.60 5.52
C PHE A 228 -0.90 -3.29 6.75
N ILE A 229 -0.95 -2.01 7.17
CA ILE A 229 -1.71 -1.62 8.35
C ILE A 229 -3.21 -1.43 8.07
N ALA A 230 -3.61 -1.30 6.80
CA ALA A 230 -4.98 -1.04 6.38
C ALA A 230 -5.79 -2.32 6.09
N GLN A 231 -5.19 -3.50 6.21
CA GLN A 231 -5.88 -4.78 6.00
C GLN A 231 -6.95 -5.05 7.08
N LYS A 232 -7.81 -6.03 6.86
CA LYS A 232 -8.79 -6.44 7.87
C LYS A 232 -8.08 -6.99 9.11
N PRO A 233 -8.54 -6.70 10.35
CA PRO A 233 -7.90 -7.19 11.58
C PRO A 233 -7.71 -8.71 11.61
N GLU A 234 -8.70 -9.45 11.12
CA GLU A 234 -8.64 -10.91 11.06
C GLU A 234 -7.53 -11.40 10.11
N SER A 235 -7.36 -10.71 8.97
CA SER A 235 -6.28 -11.01 8.02
C SER A 235 -4.90 -10.74 8.61
N LEU A 236 -4.78 -9.67 9.40
CA LEU A 236 -3.53 -9.35 10.10
C LEU A 236 -3.21 -10.40 11.17
N ARG A 237 -4.20 -10.83 11.95
CA ARG A 237 -4.04 -11.90 12.95
C ARG A 237 -3.60 -13.22 12.30
N ALA A 238 -4.24 -13.60 11.21
CA ALA A 238 -3.85 -14.79 10.44
C ALA A 238 -2.43 -14.68 9.86
N LEU A 239 -2.01 -13.47 9.46
CA LEU A 239 -0.66 -13.22 8.97
C LEU A 239 0.39 -13.40 10.07
N ILE A 240 0.12 -12.89 11.27
CA ILE A 240 1.00 -13.07 12.45
C ILE A 240 1.10 -14.55 12.80
N ALA A 241 -0.01 -15.28 12.86
CA ALA A 241 0.00 -16.72 13.15
C ALA A 241 0.90 -17.50 12.17
N ARG A 242 0.78 -17.22 10.88
CA ARG A 242 1.66 -17.81 9.84
C ARG A 242 3.14 -17.44 10.01
N ALA A 243 3.43 -16.24 10.50
CA ALA A 243 4.81 -15.83 10.78
C ALA A 243 5.37 -16.55 12.02
N ASP A 244 4.54 -16.76 13.03
CA ASP A 244 4.92 -17.51 14.23
C ASP A 244 5.22 -18.98 13.92
N GLU A 245 4.48 -19.62 13.00
CA GLU A 245 4.72 -20.98 12.52
C GLU A 245 6.13 -21.17 11.95
N LEU A 246 6.73 -20.11 11.39
CA LEU A 246 8.11 -20.13 10.89
C LEU A 246 9.17 -19.95 11.99
N GLY A 247 8.77 -19.83 13.25
CA GLY A 247 9.67 -19.81 14.41
C GLY A 247 10.62 -18.61 14.47
N ILE A 248 10.30 -17.51 13.78
CA ILE A 248 11.10 -16.28 13.82
C ILE A 248 10.61 -15.40 14.98
N PRO A 249 11.47 -15.03 15.95
CA PRO A 249 11.04 -14.25 17.10
C PRO A 249 10.45 -12.89 16.71
N ARG A 250 9.28 -12.53 17.27
CA ARG A 250 8.56 -11.29 16.98
C ARG A 250 9.39 -10.03 17.24
N HIS A 251 10.29 -10.06 18.22
CA HIS A 251 11.20 -8.96 18.53
C HIS A 251 12.39 -8.83 17.58
N SER A 252 12.60 -9.81 16.67
CA SER A 252 13.71 -9.76 15.72
C SER A 252 13.46 -8.74 14.60
N GLN A 253 14.53 -8.18 14.05
CA GLN A 253 14.42 -7.28 12.91
C GLN A 253 13.87 -8.00 11.67
N SER A 254 14.18 -9.29 11.50
CA SER A 254 13.71 -10.11 10.37
C SER A 254 12.21 -10.38 10.42
N PHE A 255 11.57 -10.35 11.59
CA PHE A 255 10.14 -10.61 11.72
C PHE A 255 9.28 -9.63 10.94
N ILE A 256 9.61 -8.34 10.99
CA ILE A 256 8.84 -7.32 10.27
C ILE A 256 8.96 -7.49 8.74
N TRP A 257 10.12 -7.89 8.26
CA TRP A 257 10.34 -8.19 6.84
C TRP A 257 9.66 -9.50 6.42
N LEU A 258 9.57 -10.47 7.34
CA LEU A 258 8.78 -11.68 7.15
C LEU A 258 7.30 -11.36 6.98
N LEU A 259 6.73 -10.54 7.86
CA LEU A 259 5.33 -10.11 7.75
C LEU A 259 5.05 -9.43 6.39
N ARG A 260 5.95 -8.56 5.95
CA ARG A 260 5.85 -7.94 4.62
C ARG A 260 5.85 -8.97 3.50
N SER A 261 6.73 -9.95 3.58
CA SER A 261 6.88 -10.98 2.54
C SER A 261 5.67 -11.90 2.49
N LEU A 262 5.18 -12.36 3.65
CA LEU A 262 3.99 -13.18 3.78
C LEU A 262 2.71 -12.44 3.38
N HIS A 263 2.65 -11.13 3.59
CA HIS A 263 1.51 -10.31 3.14
C HIS A 263 1.47 -10.15 1.61
N ARG A 264 2.63 -10.16 0.94
CA ARG A 264 2.74 -10.06 -0.52
C ARG A 264 2.58 -11.39 -1.23
N ALA A 265 2.97 -12.48 -0.59
CA ALA A 265 2.92 -13.82 -1.15
C ALA A 265 1.65 -14.55 -0.73
N SER A 266 0.98 -15.21 -1.70
CA SER A 266 -0.11 -16.12 -1.37
C SER A 266 0.42 -17.31 -0.56
N LYS A 267 -0.46 -17.99 0.19
CA LYS A 267 -0.09 -19.20 0.92
C LYS A 267 0.47 -20.26 -0.03
N THR A 268 -0.16 -20.43 -1.18
CA THR A 268 0.28 -21.38 -2.22
C THR A 268 1.66 -21.05 -2.78
N THR A 269 1.99 -19.76 -2.96
CA THR A 269 3.35 -19.35 -3.40
C THR A 269 4.41 -19.70 -2.37
N VAL A 270 4.12 -19.49 -1.08
CA VAL A 270 5.07 -19.81 0.01
C VAL A 270 5.31 -21.31 0.10
N GLU A 271 4.24 -22.12 0.01
CA GLU A 271 4.31 -23.58 0.02
C GLU A 271 5.09 -24.09 -1.19
N ALA A 272 4.76 -23.61 -2.39
CA ALA A 272 5.46 -24.00 -3.63
C ALA A 272 6.96 -23.64 -3.59
N ASN A 273 7.33 -22.48 -3.03
CA ASN A 273 8.75 -22.11 -2.85
C ASN A 273 9.45 -23.05 -1.87
N GLY A 274 8.79 -23.42 -0.76
CA GLY A 274 9.33 -24.39 0.19
C GLY A 274 9.56 -25.76 -0.45
N GLU A 275 8.57 -26.29 -1.16
CA GLU A 275 8.67 -27.55 -1.91
C GLU A 275 9.77 -27.52 -2.97
N LEU A 276 9.83 -26.43 -3.73
CA LEU A 276 10.86 -26.23 -4.74
C LEU A 276 12.27 -26.27 -4.13
N LEU A 277 12.52 -25.55 -3.03
CA LEU A 277 13.84 -25.54 -2.41
C LEU A 277 14.22 -26.92 -1.82
N ARG A 278 13.23 -27.63 -1.26
CA ARG A 278 13.44 -29.02 -0.81
C ARG A 278 13.78 -29.95 -2.01
N SER A 279 13.15 -29.76 -3.17
CA SER A 279 13.48 -30.53 -4.38
C SER A 279 14.90 -30.29 -4.89
N PHE A 280 15.50 -29.13 -4.54
CA PHE A 280 16.92 -28.85 -4.75
C PHE A 280 17.84 -29.36 -3.63
N GLY A 281 17.29 -30.07 -2.65
CA GLY A 281 18.07 -30.71 -1.58
C GLY A 281 18.22 -29.87 -0.30
N TRP A 282 17.45 -28.79 -0.15
CA TRP A 282 17.47 -28.03 1.11
C TRP A 282 16.74 -28.81 2.22
N SER A 283 17.37 -28.91 3.37
CA SER A 283 16.73 -29.36 4.60
C SER A 283 15.77 -28.30 5.15
N GLU A 284 14.86 -28.69 6.03
CA GLU A 284 13.96 -27.76 6.71
C GLU A 284 14.71 -26.68 7.51
N SER A 285 15.81 -27.07 8.17
CA SER A 285 16.67 -26.15 8.92
C SER A 285 17.35 -25.12 8.02
N GLU A 286 17.83 -25.52 6.84
CA GLU A 286 18.40 -24.60 5.85
C GLU A 286 17.34 -23.66 5.30
N PHE A 287 16.15 -24.15 4.98
CA PHE A 287 15.03 -23.33 4.55
C PHE A 287 14.66 -22.26 5.59
N LEU A 288 14.45 -22.65 6.85
CA LEU A 288 14.13 -21.71 7.94
C LEU A 288 15.26 -20.71 8.18
N SER A 289 16.52 -21.15 8.13
CA SER A 289 17.68 -20.27 8.25
C SER A 289 17.74 -19.24 7.11
N ALA A 290 17.50 -19.67 5.88
CA ALA A 290 17.44 -18.81 4.69
C ALA A 290 16.29 -17.80 4.77
N VAL A 291 15.11 -18.22 5.22
CA VAL A 291 13.96 -17.32 5.43
C VAL A 291 14.24 -16.31 6.53
N LYS A 292 14.87 -16.72 7.64
CA LYS A 292 15.28 -15.83 8.73
C LYS A 292 16.28 -14.78 8.27
N GLN A 293 17.23 -15.18 7.40
CA GLN A 293 18.23 -14.28 6.83
C GLN A 293 17.65 -13.39 5.73
N SER A 294 16.71 -13.91 4.95
CA SER A 294 16.18 -13.31 3.71
C SER A 294 14.69 -13.56 3.53
N PRO A 295 13.80 -12.96 4.34
CA PRO A 295 12.36 -13.21 4.28
C PRO A 295 11.73 -12.96 2.90
N ASN A 296 12.30 -12.04 2.12
CA ASN A 296 11.82 -11.72 0.76
C ASN A 296 11.91 -12.91 -0.21
N LEU A 297 12.64 -13.97 0.13
CA LEU A 297 12.71 -15.21 -0.62
C LEU A 297 11.30 -15.80 -0.83
N LEU A 298 10.44 -15.71 0.19
CA LEU A 298 9.07 -16.23 0.15
C LEU A 298 8.17 -15.52 -0.87
N SER A 299 8.52 -14.32 -1.30
CA SER A 299 7.72 -13.52 -2.24
C SER A 299 8.21 -13.60 -3.69
N LEU A 300 9.23 -14.40 -3.98
CA LEU A 300 9.64 -14.68 -5.34
C LEU A 300 8.61 -15.59 -6.02
N SER A 301 8.45 -15.45 -7.35
CA SER A 301 7.68 -16.48 -8.09
C SER A 301 8.47 -17.78 -8.10
N PRO A 302 7.79 -18.94 -7.99
CA PRO A 302 8.46 -20.25 -8.04
C PRO A 302 9.31 -20.43 -9.30
N GLU A 303 8.83 -19.95 -10.44
CA GLU A 303 9.56 -20.01 -11.70
C GLU A 303 10.88 -19.22 -11.67
N LEU A 304 10.83 -17.97 -11.16
CA LEU A 304 12.05 -17.17 -11.02
C LEU A 304 13.02 -17.79 -10.00
N LEU A 305 12.50 -18.36 -8.92
CA LEU A 305 13.31 -19.03 -7.90
C LEU A 305 14.00 -20.28 -8.50
N ARG A 306 13.27 -21.07 -9.28
CA ARG A 306 13.82 -22.23 -10.03
C ARG A 306 14.97 -21.82 -10.93
N ARG A 307 14.76 -20.85 -11.81
CA ARG A 307 15.78 -20.35 -12.74
C ARG A 307 17.05 -19.88 -12.01
N LYS A 308 16.89 -19.23 -10.87
CA LYS A 308 18.02 -18.78 -10.04
C LYS A 308 18.79 -19.95 -9.41
N MET A 309 18.08 -20.94 -8.89
CA MET A 309 18.69 -22.15 -8.33
C MET A 309 19.46 -22.92 -9.42
N GLU A 310 18.81 -23.16 -10.56
CA GLU A 310 19.42 -23.86 -11.70
C GLU A 310 20.70 -23.15 -12.19
N PHE A 311 20.66 -21.83 -12.36
CA PHE A 311 21.86 -21.06 -12.76
C PHE A 311 22.99 -21.19 -11.73
N LEU A 312 22.68 -21.02 -10.45
CA LEU A 312 23.70 -21.09 -9.40
C LEU A 312 24.29 -22.49 -9.22
N ILE A 313 23.53 -23.55 -9.52
CA ILE A 313 23.99 -24.94 -9.43
C ILE A 313 24.75 -25.32 -10.71
N ASN A 314 24.15 -25.12 -11.88
CA ASN A 314 24.66 -25.65 -13.12
C ASN A 314 25.81 -24.80 -13.73
N GLU A 315 25.67 -23.47 -13.67
CA GLU A 315 26.66 -22.58 -14.28
C GLU A 315 27.74 -22.14 -13.27
N VAL A 316 27.32 -21.71 -12.05
CA VAL A 316 28.28 -21.24 -11.04
C VAL A 316 28.92 -22.42 -10.28
N GLY A 317 28.33 -23.61 -10.33
CA GLY A 317 28.84 -24.81 -9.66
C GLY A 317 28.64 -24.83 -8.13
N TYR A 318 27.62 -24.11 -7.62
CA TYR A 318 27.35 -24.11 -6.18
C TYR A 318 26.53 -25.33 -5.77
N VAL A 319 26.91 -25.94 -4.65
CA VAL A 319 26.06 -26.94 -3.99
C VAL A 319 24.89 -26.22 -3.28
N PRO A 320 23.71 -26.85 -3.18
CA PRO A 320 22.52 -26.24 -2.58
C PRO A 320 22.75 -25.63 -1.19
N ALA A 321 23.51 -26.29 -0.34
CA ALA A 321 23.84 -25.81 1.02
C ALA A 321 24.57 -24.44 1.00
N VAL A 322 25.50 -24.22 0.05
CA VAL A 322 26.19 -22.94 -0.09
C VAL A 322 25.23 -21.82 -0.50
N ILE A 323 24.21 -22.16 -1.30
CA ILE A 323 23.17 -21.20 -1.69
C ILE A 323 22.27 -20.89 -0.48
N ALA A 324 21.92 -21.88 0.33
CA ALA A 324 21.14 -21.70 1.55
C ALA A 324 21.82 -20.74 2.53
N ASP A 325 23.12 -20.94 2.80
CA ASP A 325 23.94 -20.06 3.64
C ASP A 325 24.07 -18.64 3.09
N ASN A 326 23.88 -18.48 1.79
CA ASN A 326 23.96 -17.20 1.09
C ASN A 326 22.66 -16.85 0.38
N SER A 327 21.53 -17.12 0.98
CA SER A 327 20.17 -16.98 0.41
C SER A 327 19.89 -15.60 -0.19
N ARG A 328 20.61 -14.55 0.24
CA ARG A 328 20.57 -13.20 -0.37
C ARG A 328 20.94 -13.18 -1.85
N LEU A 329 21.71 -14.16 -2.36
CA LEU A 329 21.99 -14.31 -3.78
C LEU A 329 20.71 -14.38 -4.61
N LEU A 330 19.73 -15.12 -4.09
CA LEU A 330 18.44 -15.33 -4.74
C LEU A 330 17.58 -14.04 -4.82
N LEU A 331 17.93 -12.99 -4.06
CA LEU A 331 17.20 -11.70 -4.10
C LEU A 331 17.76 -10.74 -5.17
N HIS A 332 18.94 -10.99 -5.69
CA HIS A 332 19.50 -10.16 -6.78
C HIS A 332 18.85 -10.52 -8.12
N SER A 333 18.77 -9.55 -9.04
CA SER A 333 18.33 -9.80 -10.42
C SER A 333 19.27 -10.80 -11.10
N LEU A 334 18.70 -11.87 -11.66
CA LEU A 334 19.45 -12.89 -12.36
C LEU A 334 20.08 -12.28 -13.62
N GLU A 335 19.28 -11.64 -14.45
CA GLU A 335 19.66 -11.12 -15.76
C GLU A 335 20.53 -9.85 -15.67
N LYS A 336 20.23 -8.96 -14.70
CA LYS A 336 20.89 -7.65 -14.61
C LYS A 336 22.13 -7.65 -13.70
N ARG A 337 22.31 -8.67 -12.86
CA ARG A 337 23.41 -8.68 -11.90
C ARG A 337 24.14 -10.00 -11.80
N VAL A 338 23.44 -11.11 -11.58
CA VAL A 338 24.11 -12.39 -11.29
C VAL A 338 24.81 -12.91 -12.55
N ILE A 339 24.08 -13.05 -13.66
CA ILE A 339 24.65 -13.53 -14.95
C ILE A 339 25.75 -12.63 -15.47
N PRO A 340 25.59 -11.30 -15.59
CA PRO A 340 26.64 -10.43 -16.11
C PRO A 340 27.92 -10.50 -15.30
N ARG A 341 27.81 -10.50 -13.97
CA ARG A 341 29.00 -10.59 -13.10
C ARG A 341 29.68 -11.94 -13.17
N PHE A 342 28.91 -13.01 -13.34
CA PHE A 342 29.48 -14.33 -13.56
C PHE A 342 30.25 -14.37 -14.86
N ARG A 343 29.69 -13.90 -15.98
CA ARG A 343 30.34 -13.86 -17.28
C ARG A 343 31.62 -13.02 -17.30
N VAL A 344 31.63 -11.87 -16.62
CA VAL A 344 32.83 -11.04 -16.46
C VAL A 344 33.94 -11.83 -15.76
N LEU A 345 33.64 -12.53 -14.67
CA LEU A 345 34.63 -13.30 -13.93
C LEU A 345 35.09 -14.54 -14.71
N GLU A 346 34.20 -15.19 -15.43
CA GLU A 346 34.48 -16.33 -16.30
C GLU A 346 35.44 -15.90 -17.42
N MET A 347 35.13 -14.80 -18.11
CA MET A 347 36.01 -14.25 -19.18
C MET A 347 37.39 -13.89 -18.65
N LEU A 348 37.49 -13.20 -17.53
CA LEU A 348 38.78 -12.86 -16.89
C LEU A 348 39.55 -14.11 -16.46
N ASN A 349 38.85 -15.18 -16.07
CA ASN A 349 39.50 -16.44 -15.72
C ASN A 349 40.00 -17.16 -16.97
N THR A 350 39.24 -17.18 -18.07
CA THR A 350 39.64 -17.77 -19.35
C THR A 350 40.86 -17.06 -19.92
N GLU A 351 40.98 -15.76 -19.82
CA GLU A 351 42.11 -14.96 -20.24
C GLU A 351 43.34 -15.07 -19.28
N GLY A 352 43.22 -15.87 -18.21
CA GLY A 352 44.30 -16.01 -17.22
C GLY A 352 44.58 -14.74 -16.40
N LEU A 353 43.74 -13.73 -16.50
CA LEU A 353 43.91 -12.45 -15.83
C LEU A 353 43.37 -12.46 -14.40
N TRP A 354 42.56 -13.46 -14.06
CA TRP A 354 41.92 -13.57 -12.78
C TRP A 354 42.69 -14.49 -11.83
N THR A 355 43.48 -13.90 -10.97
CA THR A 355 44.28 -14.64 -9.99
C THR A 355 43.67 -14.63 -8.57
N ARG A 356 42.61 -13.83 -8.33
CA ARG A 356 42.00 -13.68 -7.01
C ARG A 356 41.02 -14.80 -6.73
N ARG A 357 41.36 -15.66 -5.80
CA ARG A 357 40.45 -16.69 -5.23
C ARG A 357 39.41 -16.03 -4.34
N GLY A 358 38.34 -15.45 -4.91
CA GLY A 358 37.19 -14.92 -4.16
C GLY A 358 35.94 -15.75 -4.41
N LYS A 359 35.09 -15.96 -3.37
CA LYS A 359 33.81 -16.59 -3.58
C LYS A 359 32.90 -15.68 -4.42
N PHE A 360 32.27 -16.18 -5.46
CA PHE A 360 31.38 -15.44 -6.37
C PHE A 360 30.35 -14.57 -5.62
N VAL A 361 29.86 -15.07 -4.46
CA VAL A 361 28.97 -14.33 -3.54
C VAL A 361 29.49 -12.92 -3.21
N TYR A 362 30.79 -12.75 -3.02
CA TYR A 362 31.40 -11.45 -2.73
C TYR A 362 31.18 -10.46 -3.89
N PHE A 363 31.40 -10.93 -5.12
CA PHE A 363 31.29 -10.09 -6.31
C PHE A 363 29.84 -9.71 -6.61
N VAL A 364 28.89 -10.61 -6.36
CA VAL A 364 27.46 -10.30 -6.49
C VAL A 364 26.99 -9.24 -5.47
N LYS A 365 27.59 -9.19 -4.27
CA LYS A 365 27.25 -8.22 -3.22
C LYS A 365 27.81 -6.82 -3.46
N LEU A 366 28.84 -6.63 -4.27
CA LEU A 366 29.39 -5.31 -4.58
C LEU A 366 28.34 -4.40 -5.21
N SER A 367 28.41 -3.08 -4.95
CA SER A 367 27.63 -2.12 -5.74
C SER A 367 28.09 -2.13 -7.20
N ASN A 368 27.27 -1.64 -8.14
CA ASN A 368 27.66 -1.58 -9.55
C ASN A 368 28.96 -0.75 -9.72
N ALA A 369 29.02 0.41 -9.07
CA ALA A 369 30.22 1.26 -9.12
C ALA A 369 31.48 0.53 -8.61
N LYS A 370 31.38 -0.15 -7.45
CA LYS A 370 32.52 -0.91 -6.91
C LYS A 370 32.91 -2.12 -7.75
N PHE A 371 31.93 -2.77 -8.39
CA PHE A 371 32.23 -3.88 -9.31
C PHE A 371 32.93 -3.37 -10.57
N MET A 372 32.43 -2.29 -11.16
CA MET A 372 33.11 -1.63 -12.29
C MET A 372 34.51 -1.22 -11.94
N GLU A 373 34.70 -0.45 -10.87
CA GLU A 373 36.02 0.08 -10.43
C GLU A 373 37.03 -1.02 -10.14
N LYS A 374 36.63 -2.09 -9.45
CA LYS A 374 37.56 -3.10 -8.94
C LYS A 374 37.78 -4.28 -9.88
N ILE A 375 36.80 -4.58 -10.75
CA ILE A 375 36.81 -5.82 -11.54
C ILE A 375 36.80 -5.54 -13.04
N VAL A 376 36.03 -4.57 -13.53
CA VAL A 376 35.91 -4.33 -14.97
C VAL A 376 36.98 -3.36 -15.48
N LEU A 377 37.05 -2.16 -14.89
CA LEU A 377 37.92 -1.09 -15.37
C LEU A 377 39.43 -1.43 -15.37
N PRO A 378 39.97 -2.19 -14.40
CA PRO A 378 41.38 -2.56 -14.43
C PRO A 378 41.80 -3.41 -15.63
N TYR A 379 40.84 -4.11 -16.26
CA TYR A 379 41.11 -5.02 -17.38
C TYR A 379 40.47 -4.57 -18.70
N LYS A 380 39.83 -3.39 -18.76
CA LYS A 380 39.11 -2.89 -19.94
C LYS A 380 39.96 -2.79 -21.22
N GLU A 381 41.26 -2.52 -21.09
CA GLU A 381 42.18 -2.40 -22.23
C GLU A 381 42.60 -3.77 -22.78
N LYS A 382 42.63 -4.79 -21.90
CA LYS A 382 43.02 -6.16 -22.30
C LYS A 382 41.80 -6.96 -22.80
N VAL A 383 40.63 -6.70 -22.24
CA VAL A 383 39.36 -7.40 -22.55
C VAL A 383 38.26 -6.35 -22.65
N PRO A 384 38.10 -5.66 -23.78
CA PRO A 384 37.12 -4.61 -23.99
C PRO A 384 35.67 -5.12 -23.85
N GLU A 385 35.40 -6.39 -24.17
CA GLU A 385 34.12 -7.05 -24.12
C GLU A 385 33.47 -7.02 -22.71
N LEU A 386 34.28 -6.84 -21.65
CA LEU A 386 33.78 -6.70 -20.28
C LEU A 386 32.83 -5.50 -20.13
N LEU A 387 33.13 -4.40 -20.85
CA LEU A 387 32.27 -3.21 -20.86
C LEU A 387 30.93 -3.48 -21.55
N ASP A 388 30.94 -4.27 -22.63
CA ASP A 388 29.74 -4.61 -23.37
C ASP A 388 28.80 -5.48 -22.53
N ILE A 389 29.33 -6.48 -21.81
CA ILE A 389 28.57 -7.31 -20.88
C ILE A 389 27.85 -6.44 -19.84
N MET A 390 28.55 -5.45 -19.28
CA MET A 390 27.98 -4.61 -18.24
C MET A 390 27.00 -3.55 -18.79
N ARG A 391 27.23 -3.05 -20.02
CA ARG A 391 26.35 -2.12 -20.70
C ARG A 391 25.00 -2.76 -21.03
N VAL A 392 25.00 -3.97 -21.58
CA VAL A 392 23.78 -4.73 -21.85
C VAL A 392 22.98 -4.97 -20.57
N ALA A 393 23.64 -5.26 -19.46
CA ALA A 393 23.00 -5.41 -18.16
C ALA A 393 22.37 -4.11 -17.63
N GLY A 394 22.98 -2.94 -17.90
CA GLY A 394 22.46 -1.62 -17.53
C GLY A 394 21.35 -1.11 -18.43
N GLU A 395 21.42 -1.35 -19.72
CA GLU A 395 20.39 -0.96 -20.70
C GLU A 395 19.03 -1.66 -20.43
N CYS A 396 19.03 -2.81 -19.78
CA CYS A 396 17.81 -3.43 -19.28
C CYS A 396 17.16 -2.68 -18.08
N GLU A 397 17.78 -1.68 -17.50
CA GLU A 397 17.21 -0.88 -16.39
C GLU A 397 16.22 0.20 -16.88
N GLY A 398 16.18 0.49 -18.18
CA GLY A 398 15.36 1.56 -18.81
C GLY A 398 14.05 1.11 -19.46
N LYS A 399 13.51 -0.10 -19.19
CA LYS A 399 12.19 -0.53 -19.70
C LYS A 399 11.24 -0.93 -18.60
#